data_eda6e7767bee1b65c03218037370ace1
#
_entry.id   eda6e7767bee1b65c03218037370ace1
#
_cell.length_a   1.000
_cell.length_b   1.000
_cell.length_c   1.000
_cell.angle_alpha   90.00
_cell.angle_beta   90.00
_cell.angle_gamma   90.00
#
_symmetry.space_group_name_H-M   'P 1'
#
loop_
_entity.id
_entity.type
_entity.pdbx_description
1 polymer ?
#
loop_
_entity_poly.entity_id
_entity_poly.type
_entity_poly.pdbx_seq_one_letter_code
_entity_poly.pdbx_strand_id
1 'polypeptide(L)'
;MKKVPSSQKEILKTREAAELLKVTTQTIKNYIYSGKLKALKTPGGHHRIRRSDLKEIGFLEDLPGEEGRLSREELYQLYKDLFKSYVSTIRVILKALDSRDAIASGHSQRVAEYGKIVGAKLGLSTTERRNLELASLLHDVGKIGISEYILGKPGKLTDQELFMIKKHPEIGGHIIEVVEFLKPNVPYIRHHHERFDGKGYPDGLAGEDIPLPARIISVAETYDFLTSDLSYRKALSKEQAFEELKRVSGTQLDPEIVSTFMHTIH
;
A
#
# COMPACT_ATOMS: atom_id res chain seq x y z
N MET A 1 24.13 -17.58 -45.05
CA MET A 1 24.80 -16.68 -44.07
C MET A 1 23.86 -16.50 -42.88
N LYS A 2 24.21 -16.98 -41.69
CA LYS A 2 23.44 -16.76 -40.45
C LYS A 2 23.49 -15.27 -40.09
N LYS A 3 22.33 -14.61 -39.90
CA LYS A 3 22.24 -13.21 -39.43
C LYS A 3 22.80 -13.16 -37.97
N VAL A 4 23.85 -12.39 -37.76
CA VAL A 4 24.40 -12.10 -36.41
C VAL A 4 23.33 -11.32 -35.63
N PRO A 5 22.95 -11.77 -34.44
CA PRO A 5 21.98 -11.04 -33.58
C PRO A 5 22.44 -9.61 -33.33
N SER A 6 21.49 -8.67 -33.19
CA SER A 6 21.78 -7.25 -32.91
C SER A 6 22.60 -7.07 -31.63
N SER A 7 22.49 -7.99 -30.69
CA SER A 7 23.24 -8.00 -29.42
C SER A 7 24.76 -8.24 -29.58
N GLN A 8 25.23 -8.75 -30.71
CA GLN A 8 26.65 -9.07 -30.97
C GLN A 8 27.31 -8.15 -32.02
N LYS A 9 26.57 -7.21 -32.61
CA LYS A 9 27.11 -6.32 -33.62
C LYS A 9 27.81 -5.12 -33.01
N GLU A 10 29.02 -4.81 -33.47
CA GLU A 10 29.73 -3.57 -33.08
C GLU A 10 29.13 -2.30 -33.69
N ILE A 11 28.59 -2.42 -34.91
CA ILE A 11 27.98 -1.29 -35.63
C ILE A 11 26.51 -1.59 -35.87
N LEU A 12 25.66 -0.69 -35.41
CA LEU A 12 24.22 -0.83 -35.39
C LEU A 12 23.54 0.14 -36.37
N LYS A 13 22.44 -0.29 -36.98
CA LYS A 13 21.49 0.59 -37.65
C LYS A 13 20.64 1.33 -36.59
N THR A 14 20.07 2.48 -36.97
CA THR A 14 19.18 3.27 -36.08
C THR A 14 18.07 2.41 -35.45
N ARG A 15 17.49 1.47 -36.23
CA ARG A 15 16.44 0.57 -35.74
C ARG A 15 16.99 -0.42 -34.70
N GLU A 16 18.16 -0.99 -34.97
CA GLU A 16 18.81 -1.96 -34.05
C GLU A 16 19.22 -1.28 -32.73
N ALA A 17 19.67 -0.02 -32.78
CA ALA A 17 19.96 0.79 -31.61
C ALA A 17 18.68 1.14 -30.83
N ALA A 18 17.57 1.43 -31.52
CA ALA A 18 16.28 1.68 -30.92
C ALA A 18 15.71 0.45 -30.17
N GLU A 19 15.83 -0.73 -30.81
CA GLU A 19 15.43 -2.02 -30.21
C GLU A 19 16.26 -2.32 -28.95
N LEU A 20 17.59 -2.09 -28.97
CA LEU A 20 18.49 -2.30 -27.83
C LEU A 20 18.16 -1.37 -26.65
N LEU A 21 17.89 -0.11 -26.92
CA LEU A 21 17.58 0.89 -25.90
C LEU A 21 16.10 0.95 -25.52
N LYS A 22 15.25 0.09 -26.12
CA LYS A 22 13.78 0.05 -25.91
C LYS A 22 13.11 1.42 -26.11
N VAL A 23 13.60 2.20 -27.09
CA VAL A 23 13.08 3.50 -27.48
C VAL A 23 12.61 3.49 -28.95
N THR A 24 12.00 4.58 -29.41
CA THR A 24 11.60 4.70 -30.80
C THR A 24 12.80 5.05 -31.71
N THR A 25 12.73 4.69 -32.98
CA THR A 25 13.75 5.11 -33.97
C THR A 25 13.83 6.63 -34.08
N GLN A 26 12.73 7.34 -33.81
CA GLN A 26 12.69 8.79 -33.78
C GLN A 26 13.50 9.35 -32.60
N THR A 27 13.44 8.71 -31.45
CA THR A 27 14.24 9.07 -30.28
C THR A 27 15.74 8.96 -30.57
N ILE A 28 16.18 7.88 -31.24
CA ILE A 28 17.58 7.72 -31.65
C ILE A 28 18.00 8.82 -32.64
N LYS A 29 17.16 9.16 -33.61
CA LYS A 29 17.43 10.25 -34.54
C LYS A 29 17.56 11.59 -33.79
N ASN A 30 16.70 11.88 -32.85
CA ASN A 30 16.76 13.08 -32.02
C ASN A 30 18.08 13.15 -31.23
N TYR A 31 18.56 12.04 -30.66
CA TYR A 31 19.86 11.98 -29.98
C TYR A 31 21.04 12.24 -30.93
N ILE A 32 20.97 11.73 -32.18
CA ILE A 32 22.00 11.98 -33.19
C ILE A 32 21.99 13.49 -33.58
N TYR A 33 20.81 14.04 -33.86
CA TYR A 33 20.68 15.44 -34.28
C TYR A 33 21.01 16.47 -33.20
N SER A 34 20.75 16.11 -31.92
CA SER A 34 21.12 16.93 -30.77
C SER A 34 22.58 16.77 -30.33
N GLY A 35 23.37 15.93 -31.03
CA GLY A 35 24.77 15.67 -30.68
C GLY A 35 24.97 14.78 -29.46
N LYS A 36 23.88 14.27 -28.85
CA LYS A 36 23.93 13.34 -27.70
C LYS A 36 24.43 11.96 -28.08
N LEU A 37 24.28 11.55 -29.36
CA LEU A 37 24.72 10.25 -29.86
C LEU A 37 25.57 10.43 -31.10
N LYS A 38 26.82 9.97 -31.04
CA LYS A 38 27.68 9.96 -32.22
C LYS A 38 27.23 8.91 -33.21
N ALA A 39 27.15 9.27 -34.49
CA ALA A 39 26.81 8.33 -35.57
C ALA A 39 27.59 8.62 -36.82
N LEU A 40 28.05 7.58 -37.50
CA LEU A 40 28.65 7.67 -38.82
C LEU A 40 27.54 7.70 -39.87
N LYS A 41 27.69 8.53 -40.92
CA LYS A 41 26.74 8.59 -42.01
C LYS A 41 27.32 7.81 -43.21
N THR A 42 26.56 6.88 -43.76
CA THR A 42 26.98 6.14 -44.97
C THR A 42 26.78 7.02 -46.20
N PRO A 43 27.44 6.74 -47.35
CA PRO A 43 27.23 7.50 -48.59
C PRO A 43 25.76 7.61 -49.01
N GLY A 44 24.93 6.62 -48.65
CA GLY A 44 23.48 6.62 -48.87
C GLY A 44 22.67 7.33 -47.77
N GLY A 45 23.30 8.15 -46.93
CA GLY A 45 22.63 8.98 -45.92
C GLY A 45 22.16 8.27 -44.68
N HIS A 46 22.41 6.96 -44.52
CA HIS A 46 21.96 6.19 -43.37
C HIS A 46 22.93 6.28 -42.18
N HIS A 47 22.40 6.46 -41.00
CA HIS A 47 23.18 6.48 -39.76
C HIS A 47 23.69 5.09 -39.37
N ARG A 48 24.93 5.02 -38.90
CA ARG A 48 25.57 3.88 -38.31
C ARG A 48 26.13 4.28 -36.94
N ILE A 49 25.79 3.52 -35.92
CA ILE A 49 26.05 3.82 -34.51
C ILE A 49 26.99 2.74 -33.97
N ARG A 50 28.10 3.14 -33.38
CA ARG A 50 28.95 2.19 -32.67
C ARG A 50 28.25 1.79 -31.37
N ARG A 51 28.32 0.52 -31.04
CA ARG A 51 27.74 0.03 -29.77
C ARG A 51 28.38 0.68 -28.54
N SER A 52 29.68 1.00 -28.61
CA SER A 52 30.38 1.73 -27.58
C SER A 52 29.79 3.12 -27.32
N ASP A 53 29.34 3.81 -28.38
CA ASP A 53 28.79 5.16 -28.29
C ASP A 53 27.41 5.18 -27.58
N LEU A 54 26.71 4.04 -27.56
CA LEU A 54 25.48 3.89 -26.79
C LEU A 54 25.74 3.82 -25.28
N LYS A 55 26.93 3.33 -24.84
CA LYS A 55 27.33 3.32 -23.44
C LYS A 55 27.58 4.73 -22.89
N GLU A 56 28.08 5.65 -23.72
CA GLU A 56 28.38 7.04 -23.33
C GLU A 56 27.10 7.86 -23.01
N ILE A 57 25.91 7.39 -23.42
CA ILE A 57 24.63 8.07 -23.15
C ILE A 57 24.06 7.71 -21.77
N GLY A 58 24.75 6.85 -20.99
CA GLY A 58 24.32 6.42 -19.64
C GLY A 58 23.15 5.44 -19.62
N PHE A 59 22.60 5.04 -20.80
CA PHE A 59 21.49 4.11 -20.87
C PHE A 59 21.91 2.63 -20.88
N LEU A 60 23.21 2.31 -21.04
CA LEU A 60 23.70 0.92 -21.12
C LEU A 60 24.43 0.45 -19.85
N GLU A 61 24.76 1.35 -18.94
CA GLU A 61 25.30 0.94 -17.65
C GLU A 61 24.20 0.27 -16.76
N ASP A 62 22.93 0.59 -17.01
CA ASP A 62 21.78 0.03 -16.32
C ASP A 62 21.06 -1.10 -17.09
N LEU A 63 21.53 -1.47 -18.29
CA LEU A 63 21.02 -2.67 -18.94
C LEU A 63 21.87 -3.86 -18.48
N PRO A 64 21.35 -4.77 -17.64
CA PRO A 64 22.06 -5.97 -17.31
C PRO A 64 22.38 -6.73 -18.62
N GLY A 65 23.65 -7.03 -18.87
CA GLY A 65 24.07 -8.07 -19.79
C GLY A 65 23.35 -9.38 -19.42
N GLU A 66 23.47 -10.43 -20.20
CA GLU A 66 22.89 -11.74 -19.83
C GLU A 66 23.39 -12.22 -18.45
N GLU A 67 24.57 -11.74 -18.00
CA GLU A 67 25.13 -11.95 -16.65
C GLU A 67 24.52 -11.06 -15.55
N GLY A 68 23.75 -10.01 -15.91
CA GLY A 68 23.12 -9.07 -14.95
C GLY A 68 21.60 -9.21 -14.83
N ARG A 69 20.99 -10.24 -15.43
CA ARG A 69 19.59 -10.54 -15.17
C ARG A 69 19.47 -11.20 -13.81
N LEU A 70 18.86 -10.46 -12.86
CA LEU A 70 18.44 -11.04 -11.60
C LEU A 70 17.69 -12.34 -11.87
N SER A 71 18.06 -13.40 -11.20
CA SER A 71 17.28 -14.62 -11.16
C SER A 71 15.88 -14.31 -10.61
N ARG A 72 14.92 -15.17 -10.87
CA ARG A 72 13.58 -15.04 -10.29
C ARG A 72 13.62 -14.96 -8.76
N GLU A 73 14.56 -15.66 -8.14
CA GLU A 73 14.74 -15.68 -6.70
C GLU A 73 15.31 -14.34 -6.20
N GLU A 74 16.35 -13.79 -6.85
CA GLU A 74 16.93 -12.48 -6.52
C GLU A 74 15.91 -11.35 -6.69
N LEU A 75 15.11 -11.38 -7.78
CA LEU A 75 14.04 -10.42 -7.99
C LEU A 75 12.97 -10.53 -6.90
N TYR A 76 12.61 -11.74 -6.50
CA TYR A 76 11.64 -11.97 -5.44
C TYR A 76 12.18 -11.49 -4.08
N GLN A 77 13.45 -11.71 -3.79
CA GLN A 77 14.08 -11.22 -2.57
C GLN A 77 14.15 -9.69 -2.54
N LEU A 78 14.60 -9.06 -3.64
CA LEU A 78 14.61 -7.60 -3.79
C LEU A 78 13.22 -7.00 -3.58
N TYR A 79 12.19 -7.62 -4.16
CA TYR A 79 10.81 -7.21 -3.97
C TYR A 79 10.38 -7.30 -2.50
N LYS A 80 10.74 -8.38 -1.79
CA LYS A 80 10.47 -8.52 -0.36
C LYS A 80 11.15 -7.44 0.47
N ASP A 81 12.41 -7.18 0.18
CA ASP A 81 13.22 -6.20 0.93
C ASP A 81 12.68 -4.78 0.69
N LEU A 82 12.31 -4.47 -0.54
CA LEU A 82 11.67 -3.19 -0.89
C LEU A 82 10.34 -3.03 -0.17
N PHE A 83 9.48 -4.06 -0.19
CA PHE A 83 8.20 -4.03 0.52
C PHE A 83 8.39 -3.85 2.03
N LYS A 84 9.34 -4.58 2.63
CA LYS A 84 9.70 -4.43 4.06
C LYS A 84 10.15 -3.01 4.39
N SER A 85 10.94 -2.39 3.51
CA SER A 85 11.39 -1.00 3.65
C SER A 85 10.21 -0.03 3.60
N TYR A 86 9.27 -0.20 2.66
CA TYR A 86 8.06 0.62 2.60
C TYR A 86 7.22 0.52 3.86
N VAL A 87 6.94 -0.71 4.33
CA VAL A 87 6.17 -0.92 5.57
C VAL A 87 6.88 -0.28 6.76
N SER A 88 8.21 -0.38 6.84
CA SER A 88 8.99 0.26 7.91
C SER A 88 8.87 1.79 7.86
N THR A 89 8.94 2.39 6.68
CA THR A 89 8.77 3.83 6.50
C THR A 89 7.36 4.28 6.90
N ILE A 90 6.32 3.55 6.50
CA ILE A 90 4.94 3.81 6.91
C ILE A 90 4.82 3.77 8.44
N ARG A 91 5.39 2.74 9.10
CA ARG A 91 5.37 2.64 10.58
C ARG A 91 6.06 3.81 11.27
N VAL A 92 7.15 4.33 10.72
CA VAL A 92 7.83 5.53 11.28
C VAL A 92 6.93 6.77 11.17
N ILE A 93 6.28 6.96 10.01
CA ILE A 93 5.35 8.08 9.80
C ILE A 93 4.15 7.96 10.75
N LEU A 94 3.55 6.77 10.86
CA LEU A 94 2.42 6.52 11.76
C LEU A 94 2.81 6.74 13.22
N LYS A 95 3.99 6.32 13.64
CA LYS A 95 4.48 6.59 15.01
C LYS A 95 4.58 8.09 15.30
N ALA A 96 4.95 8.90 14.31
CA ALA A 96 4.95 10.35 14.44
C ALA A 96 3.53 10.93 14.52
N LEU A 97 2.56 10.32 13.81
CA LEU A 97 1.13 10.69 13.91
C LEU A 97 0.52 10.24 15.24
N ASP A 98 0.81 9.02 15.68
CA ASP A 98 0.34 8.47 16.96
C ASP A 98 0.79 9.31 18.16
N SER A 99 1.92 10.04 18.06
CA SER A 99 2.36 10.94 19.12
C SER A 99 1.43 12.14 19.35
N ARG A 100 0.52 12.40 18.41
CA ARG A 100 -0.51 13.45 18.49
C ARG A 100 -1.82 12.95 19.12
N ASP A 101 -2.00 11.64 19.21
CA ASP A 101 -3.20 11.01 19.79
C ASP A 101 -2.75 10.15 20.98
N ALA A 102 -3.17 10.55 22.19
CA ALA A 102 -2.78 9.87 23.44
C ALA A 102 -3.25 8.38 23.50
N ILE A 103 -4.17 7.98 22.61
CA ILE A 103 -4.77 6.65 22.57
C ILE A 103 -4.02 5.73 21.56
N ALA A 104 -3.29 6.32 20.62
CA ALA A 104 -2.85 5.63 19.39
C ALA A 104 -1.53 4.88 19.51
N SER A 105 -0.79 4.93 20.63
CA SER A 105 0.53 4.29 20.71
C SER A 105 0.47 2.79 20.39
N GLY A 106 0.92 2.42 19.17
CA GLY A 106 0.97 1.05 18.69
C GLY A 106 -0.38 0.43 18.31
N HIS A 107 -1.47 1.18 18.36
CA HIS A 107 -2.82 0.73 17.97
C HIS A 107 -2.84 0.15 16.55
N SER A 108 -2.44 0.91 15.55
CA SER A 108 -2.45 0.48 14.15
C SER A 108 -1.61 -0.79 13.92
N GLN A 109 -0.53 -0.98 14.70
CA GLN A 109 0.28 -2.20 14.61
C GLN A 109 -0.45 -3.41 15.17
N ARG A 110 -1.11 -3.28 16.34
CA ARG A 110 -1.89 -4.37 16.92
C ARG A 110 -3.08 -4.74 16.05
N VAL A 111 -3.80 -3.75 15.51
CA VAL A 111 -4.89 -3.98 14.54
C VAL A 111 -4.38 -4.74 13.30
N ALA A 112 -3.21 -4.38 12.77
CA ALA A 112 -2.60 -5.07 11.63
C ALA A 112 -2.20 -6.53 11.99
N GLU A 113 -1.70 -6.78 13.19
CA GLU A 113 -1.37 -8.12 13.68
C GLU A 113 -2.63 -9.00 13.80
N TYR A 114 -3.68 -8.48 14.42
CA TYR A 114 -4.97 -9.19 14.50
C TYR A 114 -5.55 -9.45 13.12
N GLY A 115 -5.57 -8.44 12.25
CA GLY A 115 -6.06 -8.57 10.88
C GLY A 115 -5.31 -9.64 10.08
N LYS A 116 -3.98 -9.69 10.21
CA LYS A 116 -3.14 -10.71 9.56
C LYS A 116 -3.49 -12.14 10.00
N ILE A 117 -3.69 -12.34 11.30
CA ILE A 117 -4.03 -13.66 11.88
C ILE A 117 -5.41 -14.09 11.39
N VAL A 118 -6.42 -13.21 11.52
CA VAL A 118 -7.81 -13.48 11.11
C VAL A 118 -7.90 -13.68 9.59
N GLY A 119 -7.26 -12.82 8.79
CA GLY A 119 -7.23 -12.94 7.33
C GLY A 119 -6.60 -14.25 6.84
N ALA A 120 -5.57 -14.76 7.54
CA ALA A 120 -5.00 -16.07 7.24
C ALA A 120 -5.99 -17.19 7.53
N LYS A 121 -6.73 -17.11 8.63
CA LYS A 121 -7.74 -18.11 9.04
C LYS A 121 -8.95 -18.12 8.10
N LEU A 122 -9.33 -16.96 7.56
CA LEU A 122 -10.38 -16.81 6.55
C LEU A 122 -9.93 -17.19 5.12
N GLY A 123 -8.68 -17.65 4.95
CA GLY A 123 -8.17 -18.13 3.67
C GLY A 123 -7.78 -17.04 2.67
N LEU A 124 -7.55 -15.80 3.12
CA LEU A 124 -7.07 -14.73 2.25
C LEU A 124 -5.72 -15.09 1.62
N SER A 125 -5.58 -14.85 0.32
CA SER A 125 -4.33 -15.01 -0.41
C SER A 125 -3.19 -14.14 0.16
N THR A 126 -1.95 -14.44 -0.20
CA THR A 126 -0.79 -13.64 0.23
C THR A 126 -0.93 -12.16 -0.15
N THR A 127 -1.49 -11.87 -1.34
CA THR A 127 -1.71 -10.49 -1.80
C THR A 127 -2.78 -9.78 -0.99
N GLU A 128 -3.92 -10.44 -0.74
CA GLU A 128 -5.00 -9.89 0.08
C GLU A 128 -4.55 -9.64 1.52
N ARG A 129 -3.81 -10.56 2.13
CA ARG A 129 -3.25 -10.37 3.48
C ARG A 129 -2.28 -9.19 3.56
N ARG A 130 -1.47 -8.98 2.50
CA ARG A 130 -0.59 -7.82 2.42
C ARG A 130 -1.39 -6.52 2.33
N ASN A 131 -2.42 -6.48 1.50
CA ASN A 131 -3.29 -5.31 1.40
C ASN A 131 -4.01 -5.06 2.72
N LEU A 132 -4.51 -6.12 3.38
CA LEU A 132 -5.12 -6.01 4.71
C LEU A 132 -4.14 -5.44 5.75
N GLU A 133 -2.87 -5.90 5.77
CA GLU A 133 -1.83 -5.37 6.66
C GLU A 133 -1.62 -3.87 6.42
N LEU A 134 -1.46 -3.45 5.16
CA LEU A 134 -1.28 -2.04 4.80
C LEU A 134 -2.50 -1.19 5.16
N ALA A 135 -3.71 -1.68 4.86
CA ALA A 135 -4.94 -0.99 5.22
C ALA A 135 -5.09 -0.85 6.73
N SER A 136 -4.81 -1.93 7.49
CA SER A 136 -4.86 -1.90 8.95
C SER A 136 -3.86 -0.91 9.57
N LEU A 137 -2.65 -0.80 8.98
CA LEU A 137 -1.68 0.20 9.42
C LEU A 137 -2.15 1.62 9.13
N LEU A 138 -2.80 1.84 8.01
CA LEU A 138 -3.13 3.16 7.47
C LEU A 138 -4.59 3.59 7.72
N HIS A 139 -5.44 2.75 8.38
CA HIS A 139 -6.88 3.02 8.50
C HIS A 139 -7.19 4.41 9.07
N ASP A 140 -6.39 4.83 10.01
CA ASP A 140 -6.51 6.10 10.74
C ASP A 140 -5.65 7.25 10.16
N VAL A 141 -4.95 7.06 9.04
CA VAL A 141 -4.07 8.10 8.46
C VAL A 141 -4.80 9.42 8.18
N GLY A 142 -6.09 9.35 7.89
CA GLY A 142 -6.91 10.53 7.65
C GLY A 142 -7.12 11.44 8.87
N LYS A 143 -6.81 10.98 10.08
CA LYS A 143 -6.79 11.82 11.28
C LYS A 143 -5.79 12.98 11.18
N ILE A 144 -4.81 12.91 10.28
CA ILE A 144 -3.91 14.03 9.96
C ILE A 144 -4.69 15.30 9.52
N GLY A 145 -5.84 15.11 8.87
CA GLY A 145 -6.73 16.19 8.43
C GLY A 145 -7.66 16.73 9.52
N ILE A 146 -7.61 16.17 10.74
CA ILE A 146 -8.45 16.58 11.86
C ILE A 146 -7.63 17.46 12.80
N SER A 147 -8.26 18.54 13.28
CA SER A 147 -7.62 19.46 14.24
C SER A 147 -7.25 18.74 15.54
N GLU A 148 -6.05 19.00 16.06
CA GLU A 148 -5.60 18.50 17.38
C GLU A 148 -6.53 18.94 18.52
N TYR A 149 -7.12 20.13 18.39
CA TYR A 149 -8.10 20.62 19.36
C TYR A 149 -9.31 19.68 19.48
N ILE A 150 -9.73 19.07 18.37
CA ILE A 150 -10.85 18.12 18.35
C ILE A 150 -10.39 16.73 18.85
N LEU A 151 -9.25 16.24 18.35
CA LEU A 151 -8.71 14.91 18.71
C LEU A 151 -8.33 14.83 20.20
N GLY A 152 -7.72 15.88 20.74
CA GLY A 152 -7.28 15.95 22.14
C GLY A 152 -8.29 16.54 23.10
N LYS A 153 -9.54 16.80 22.68
CA LYS A 153 -10.54 17.48 23.52
C LYS A 153 -10.90 16.63 24.75
N PRO A 154 -10.70 17.16 25.96
CA PRO A 154 -11.16 16.48 27.16
C PRO A 154 -12.69 16.56 27.26
N GLY A 155 -13.36 15.42 27.36
CA GLY A 155 -14.80 15.33 27.55
C GLY A 155 -15.60 15.02 26.27
N LYS A 156 -16.90 15.34 26.27
CA LYS A 156 -17.79 15.00 25.16
C LYS A 156 -17.58 15.92 23.97
N LEU A 157 -17.54 15.31 22.79
CA LEU A 157 -17.54 16.01 21.50
C LEU A 157 -18.94 16.55 21.20
N THR A 158 -19.02 17.70 20.55
CA THR A 158 -20.26 18.20 19.93
C THR A 158 -20.57 17.39 18.68
N ASP A 159 -21.79 17.46 18.18
CA ASP A 159 -22.19 16.78 16.94
C ASP A 159 -21.36 17.25 15.73
N GLN A 160 -20.97 18.52 15.68
CA GLN A 160 -20.10 19.06 14.64
C GLN A 160 -18.68 18.50 14.73
N GLU A 161 -18.10 18.41 15.92
CA GLU A 161 -16.76 17.83 16.14
C GLU A 161 -16.79 16.32 15.81
N LEU A 162 -17.82 15.60 16.21
CA LEU A 162 -18.00 14.19 15.87
C LEU A 162 -18.13 14.00 14.35
N PHE A 163 -18.87 14.87 13.68
CA PHE A 163 -18.97 14.86 12.21
C PHE A 163 -17.60 15.05 11.55
N MET A 164 -16.77 15.96 12.08
CA MET A 164 -15.41 16.17 11.57
C MET A 164 -14.55 14.91 11.75
N ILE A 165 -14.59 14.27 12.92
CA ILE A 165 -13.86 13.02 13.15
C ILE A 165 -14.32 11.92 12.17
N LYS A 166 -15.63 11.80 11.94
CA LYS A 166 -16.19 10.82 10.99
C LYS A 166 -15.73 11.00 9.53
N LYS A 167 -15.05 12.09 9.21
CA LYS A 167 -14.45 12.32 7.88
C LYS A 167 -13.10 11.63 7.69
N HIS A 168 -12.43 11.15 8.75
CA HIS A 168 -11.09 10.60 8.59
C HIS A 168 -11.00 9.39 7.65
N PRO A 169 -12.01 8.47 7.52
CA PRO A 169 -11.89 7.38 6.57
C PRO A 169 -11.88 7.88 5.11
N GLU A 170 -12.70 8.90 4.82
CA GLU A 170 -12.76 9.55 3.52
C GLU A 170 -11.45 10.30 3.21
N ILE A 171 -10.95 11.09 4.16
CA ILE A 171 -9.67 11.80 4.04
C ILE A 171 -8.52 10.79 3.86
N GLY A 172 -8.51 9.70 4.64
CA GLY A 172 -7.52 8.64 4.55
C GLY A 172 -7.49 7.98 3.18
N GLY A 173 -8.66 7.68 2.63
CA GLY A 173 -8.80 7.17 1.26
C GLY A 173 -8.15 8.10 0.24
N HIS A 174 -8.46 9.41 0.28
CA HIS A 174 -7.88 10.40 -0.61
C HIS A 174 -6.35 10.56 -0.45
N ILE A 175 -5.84 10.44 0.78
CA ILE A 175 -4.39 10.53 1.02
C ILE A 175 -3.64 9.39 0.34
N ILE A 176 -4.15 8.15 0.42
CA ILE A 176 -3.43 6.99 -0.08
C ILE A 176 -3.63 6.73 -1.57
N GLU A 177 -4.72 7.23 -2.18
CA GLU A 177 -5.04 6.97 -3.58
C GLU A 177 -4.00 7.50 -4.59
N VAL A 178 -3.20 8.51 -4.18
CA VAL A 178 -2.11 9.06 -4.99
C VAL A 178 -0.93 8.12 -5.15
N VAL A 179 -0.85 7.08 -4.30
CA VAL A 179 0.22 6.09 -4.30
C VAL A 179 -0.29 4.81 -4.98
N GLU A 180 0.21 4.52 -6.18
CA GLU A 180 -0.32 3.46 -7.07
C GLU A 180 -0.48 2.11 -6.37
N PHE A 181 0.52 1.65 -5.63
CA PHE A 181 0.47 0.35 -4.95
C PHE A 181 -0.46 0.33 -3.71
N LEU A 182 -0.93 1.48 -3.23
CA LEU A 182 -1.89 1.59 -2.13
C LEU A 182 -3.34 1.71 -2.59
N LYS A 183 -3.60 2.01 -3.86
CA LYS A 183 -4.97 2.14 -4.39
C LYS A 183 -5.91 0.98 -4.05
N PRO A 184 -5.47 -0.30 -4.08
CA PRO A 184 -6.34 -1.40 -3.66
C PRO A 184 -6.84 -1.31 -2.22
N ASN A 185 -6.17 -0.52 -1.36
CA ASN A 185 -6.52 -0.36 0.05
C ASN A 185 -7.52 0.77 0.30
N VAL A 186 -7.76 1.65 -0.69
CA VAL A 186 -8.69 2.79 -0.55
C VAL A 186 -10.06 2.35 -0.04
N PRO A 187 -10.75 1.34 -0.64
CA PRO A 187 -12.04 0.90 -0.13
C PRO A 187 -11.99 0.32 1.29
N TYR A 188 -10.87 -0.27 1.70
CA TYR A 188 -10.70 -0.87 3.02
C TYR A 188 -10.58 0.21 4.10
N ILE A 189 -9.80 1.27 3.80
CA ILE A 189 -9.64 2.43 4.68
C ILE A 189 -10.93 3.26 4.71
N ARG A 190 -11.58 3.49 3.56
CA ARG A 190 -12.80 4.28 3.49
C ARG A 190 -13.94 3.67 4.32
N HIS A 191 -14.04 2.32 4.37
CA HIS A 191 -15.22 1.63 4.90
C HIS A 191 -14.99 0.90 6.23
N HIS A 192 -13.85 1.12 6.93
CA HIS A 192 -13.58 0.41 8.20
C HIS A 192 -14.52 0.81 9.35
N HIS A 193 -15.23 1.93 9.23
CA HIS A 193 -16.27 2.35 10.16
C HIS A 193 -17.71 2.10 9.65
N GLU A 194 -17.84 1.37 8.55
CA GLU A 194 -19.15 0.85 8.19
C GLU A 194 -19.58 -0.21 9.21
N ARG A 195 -20.89 -0.26 9.41
CA ARG A 195 -21.49 -1.21 10.36
C ARG A 195 -22.24 -2.29 9.59
N PHE A 196 -22.19 -3.52 10.08
CA PHE A 196 -22.84 -4.65 9.43
C PHE A 196 -24.36 -4.42 9.23
N ASP A 197 -24.99 -3.62 10.11
CA ASP A 197 -26.41 -3.23 10.04
C ASP A 197 -26.68 -2.03 9.12
N GLY A 198 -25.68 -1.49 8.39
CA GLY A 198 -25.82 -0.36 7.47
C GLY A 198 -25.93 1.02 8.14
N LYS A 199 -25.73 1.11 9.46
CA LYS A 199 -25.80 2.38 10.21
C LYS A 199 -24.43 3.00 10.42
N GLY A 200 -23.43 2.57 9.65
CA GLY A 200 -22.07 3.06 9.68
C GLY A 200 -21.87 4.33 8.85
N TYR A 201 -20.62 4.62 8.55
CA TYR A 201 -20.19 5.74 7.73
C TYR A 201 -18.90 5.40 6.98
N PRO A 202 -18.59 6.07 5.85
CA PRO A 202 -19.24 7.24 5.27
C PRO A 202 -20.42 6.94 4.34
N ASP A 203 -20.55 5.75 3.77
CA ASP A 203 -21.46 5.45 2.67
C ASP A 203 -22.71 4.65 3.09
N GLY A 204 -22.75 4.13 4.34
CA GLY A 204 -23.87 3.36 4.87
C GLY A 204 -24.00 1.96 4.27
N LEU A 205 -22.86 1.35 3.88
CA LEU A 205 -22.84 -0.01 3.36
C LEU A 205 -23.25 -1.01 4.45
N ALA A 206 -23.90 -2.10 4.06
CA ALA A 206 -24.40 -3.11 4.98
C ALA A 206 -23.93 -4.54 4.59
N GLY A 207 -23.77 -5.39 5.59
CA GLY A 207 -23.48 -6.81 5.36
C GLY A 207 -22.23 -7.03 4.52
N GLU A 208 -22.35 -7.83 3.47
CA GLU A 208 -21.24 -8.21 2.59
C GLU A 208 -20.89 -7.14 1.54
N ASP A 209 -21.70 -6.09 1.38
CA ASP A 209 -21.37 -4.95 0.55
C ASP A 209 -20.15 -4.18 1.14
N ILE A 210 -19.90 -4.33 2.46
CA ILE A 210 -18.69 -3.83 3.10
C ILE A 210 -17.52 -4.73 2.69
N PRO A 211 -16.41 -4.19 2.14
CA PRO A 211 -15.26 -5.00 1.79
C PRO A 211 -14.76 -5.87 2.94
N LEU A 212 -14.50 -7.16 2.71
CA LEU A 212 -14.07 -8.10 3.74
C LEU A 212 -12.88 -7.58 4.59
N PRO A 213 -11.81 -6.97 4.00
CA PRO A 213 -10.75 -6.39 4.81
C PRO A 213 -11.23 -5.25 5.73
N ALA A 214 -12.18 -4.44 5.32
CA ALA A 214 -12.74 -3.37 6.17
C ALA A 214 -13.52 -3.97 7.37
N ARG A 215 -14.29 -5.03 7.15
CA ARG A 215 -15.00 -5.75 8.22
C ARG A 215 -14.01 -6.39 9.21
N ILE A 216 -12.87 -6.92 8.72
CA ILE A 216 -11.80 -7.49 9.57
C ILE A 216 -11.16 -6.38 10.41
N ILE A 217 -10.84 -5.23 9.81
CA ILE A 217 -10.26 -4.07 10.52
C ILE A 217 -11.22 -3.61 11.62
N SER A 218 -12.52 -3.48 11.34
CA SER A 218 -13.53 -3.05 12.31
C SER A 218 -13.58 -3.95 13.56
N VAL A 219 -13.50 -5.28 13.38
CA VAL A 219 -13.45 -6.23 14.52
C VAL A 219 -12.15 -6.09 15.29
N ALA A 220 -11.02 -6.03 14.59
CA ALA A 220 -9.69 -5.94 15.21
C ALA A 220 -9.53 -4.62 15.99
N GLU A 221 -9.96 -3.50 15.41
CA GLU A 221 -9.96 -2.18 16.03
C GLU A 221 -10.85 -2.14 17.28
N THR A 222 -12.07 -2.68 17.18
CA THR A 222 -12.98 -2.74 18.32
C THR A 222 -12.36 -3.52 19.48
N TYR A 223 -11.74 -4.67 19.20
CA TYR A 223 -11.06 -5.46 20.22
C TYR A 223 -9.88 -4.71 20.83
N ASP A 224 -9.01 -4.10 20.00
CA ASP A 224 -7.87 -3.34 20.48
C ASP A 224 -8.31 -2.16 21.35
N PHE A 225 -9.34 -1.43 20.93
CA PHE A 225 -9.92 -0.36 21.71
C PHE A 225 -10.44 -0.84 23.07
N LEU A 226 -11.11 -1.99 23.12
CA LEU A 226 -11.64 -2.55 24.37
C LEU A 226 -10.53 -2.99 25.34
N THR A 227 -9.44 -3.53 24.82
CA THR A 227 -8.32 -4.12 25.60
C THR A 227 -7.15 -3.16 25.82
N SER A 228 -7.27 -1.91 25.39
CA SER A 228 -6.27 -0.86 25.65
C SER A 228 -6.67 0.05 26.81
N ASP A 229 -5.67 0.46 27.61
CA ASP A 229 -5.85 1.51 28.61
C ASP A 229 -6.07 2.87 27.94
N LEU A 230 -7.14 3.54 28.30
CA LEU A 230 -7.45 4.88 27.84
C LEU A 230 -7.30 5.87 29.01
N SER A 231 -7.11 7.15 28.73
CA SER A 231 -6.96 8.18 29.77
C SER A 231 -8.15 8.25 30.75
N TYR A 232 -9.32 7.80 30.30
CA TYR A 232 -10.59 7.83 31.04
C TYR A 232 -11.16 6.45 31.39
N ARG A 233 -10.53 5.34 30.94
CA ARG A 233 -11.01 3.96 31.15
C ARG A 233 -9.85 2.97 31.16
N LYS A 234 -9.87 2.03 32.11
CA LYS A 234 -8.98 0.87 32.10
C LYS A 234 -9.35 -0.13 31.01
N ALA A 235 -8.35 -0.88 30.53
CA ALA A 235 -8.54 -1.98 29.62
C ALA A 235 -9.51 -3.01 30.22
N LEU A 236 -10.37 -3.57 29.40
CA LEU A 236 -11.17 -4.75 29.73
C LEU A 236 -10.28 -6.00 29.71
N SER A 237 -10.66 -7.02 30.48
CA SER A 237 -10.07 -8.34 30.31
C SER A 237 -10.46 -8.90 28.94
N LYS A 238 -9.69 -9.87 28.44
CA LYS A 238 -9.98 -10.56 27.19
C LYS A 238 -11.40 -11.13 27.17
N GLU A 239 -11.82 -11.76 28.25
CA GLU A 239 -13.16 -12.36 28.39
C GLU A 239 -14.25 -11.30 28.28
N GLN A 240 -14.07 -10.18 28.98
CA GLN A 240 -15.00 -9.04 28.91
C GLN A 240 -15.06 -8.44 27.50
N ALA A 241 -13.91 -8.31 26.82
CA ALA A 241 -13.86 -7.82 25.46
C ALA A 241 -14.58 -8.79 24.48
N PHE A 242 -14.41 -10.09 24.67
CA PHE A 242 -15.11 -11.10 23.87
C PHE A 242 -16.62 -11.08 24.08
N GLU A 243 -17.10 -10.88 25.31
CA GLU A 243 -18.54 -10.71 25.55
C GLU A 243 -19.10 -9.45 24.87
N GLU A 244 -18.33 -8.38 24.85
CA GLU A 244 -18.73 -7.16 24.14
C GLU A 244 -18.75 -7.38 22.61
N LEU A 245 -17.74 -8.05 22.03
CA LEU A 245 -17.74 -8.41 20.61
C LEU A 245 -18.97 -9.27 20.25
N LYS A 246 -19.33 -10.26 21.08
CA LYS A 246 -20.56 -11.05 20.88
C LYS A 246 -21.81 -10.19 20.93
N ARG A 247 -21.89 -9.25 21.87
CA ARG A 247 -23.04 -8.36 22.03
C ARG A 247 -23.32 -7.50 20.81
N VAL A 248 -22.27 -7.05 20.11
CA VAL A 248 -22.38 -6.17 18.93
C VAL A 248 -22.31 -6.94 17.60
N SER A 249 -22.14 -8.25 17.66
CA SER A 249 -22.13 -9.15 16.50
C SER A 249 -23.51 -9.14 15.79
N GLY A 250 -23.49 -9.14 14.46
CA GLY A 250 -24.69 -9.05 13.63
C GLY A 250 -25.32 -7.64 13.53
N THR A 251 -24.80 -6.69 14.31
CA THR A 251 -25.23 -5.28 14.25
C THR A 251 -24.08 -4.37 13.83
N GLN A 252 -23.16 -4.09 14.75
CA GLN A 252 -21.96 -3.31 14.40
C GLN A 252 -20.97 -4.14 13.62
N LEU A 253 -20.70 -5.36 14.04
CA LEU A 253 -19.65 -6.22 13.53
C LEU A 253 -20.20 -7.45 12.79
N ASP A 254 -19.41 -7.92 11.83
CA ASP A 254 -19.70 -9.14 11.08
C ASP A 254 -19.62 -10.38 12.00
N PRO A 255 -20.69 -11.18 12.09
CA PRO A 255 -20.75 -12.32 12.99
C PRO A 255 -19.75 -13.45 12.67
N GLU A 256 -19.46 -13.68 11.39
CA GLU A 256 -18.48 -14.68 10.96
C GLU A 256 -17.07 -14.26 11.36
N ILE A 257 -16.74 -12.98 11.16
CA ILE A 257 -15.43 -12.44 11.52
C ILE A 257 -15.26 -12.42 13.05
N VAL A 258 -16.28 -12.01 13.80
CA VAL A 258 -16.26 -12.06 15.27
C VAL A 258 -16.01 -13.48 15.76
N SER A 259 -16.73 -14.47 15.23
CA SER A 259 -16.54 -15.88 15.58
C SER A 259 -15.10 -16.35 15.28
N THR A 260 -14.61 -16.05 14.07
CA THR A 260 -13.24 -16.41 13.66
C THR A 260 -12.19 -15.75 14.54
N PHE A 261 -12.37 -14.46 14.86
CA PHE A 261 -11.47 -13.66 15.71
C PHE A 261 -11.34 -14.31 17.10
N MET A 262 -12.46 -14.58 17.72
CA MET A 262 -12.49 -15.18 19.08
C MET A 262 -11.86 -16.56 19.18
N HIS A 263 -11.98 -17.37 18.11
CA HIS A 263 -11.36 -18.69 18.04
C HIS A 263 -9.85 -18.65 17.73
N THR A 264 -9.35 -17.53 17.27
CA THR A 264 -7.99 -17.43 16.73
C THR A 264 -7.06 -16.58 17.61
N ILE A 265 -7.59 -15.58 18.30
CA ILE A 265 -6.82 -14.71 19.20
C ILE A 265 -6.81 -15.32 20.61
N HIS A 266 -5.64 -15.82 21.01
CA HIS A 266 -5.41 -16.50 22.31
C HIS A 266 -4.69 -15.60 23.30
#